data_f4ffc81c0842d8810369d560cb79b385
#
_entry.id   f4ffc81c0842d8810369d560cb79b385
#
_cell.length_a   1.000
_cell.length_b   1.000
_cell.length_c   1.000
_cell.angle_alpha   90.00
_cell.angle_beta   90.00
_cell.angle_gamma   90.00
#
_symmetry.space_group_name_H-M   'P 1'
#
loop_
_entity.id
_entity.type
_entity.pdbx_description
1 polymer ?
#
loop_
_entity_poly.entity_id
_entity_poly.type
_entity_poly.pdbx_seq_one_letter_code
_entity_poly.pdbx_strand_id
1 'polypeptide(L)'
;YFNQHKKILVAVSGGADSMSLLHFLYNHQKDLDIQLGIAHVNHKQRQESEHEEAYLRHWAKEHKVPFHYSAFSGKFSENAARTFRYEFFKRVMKDYDYSALVTAHHADDQAETIFMRLLRGSRLRHLTGISAIRPFGTGQIIRPFLHLTKDQLPVTFHFEDKSNTSLAYLRNRIRLTYLPTLSQENPKFKEHLCLLAEEIGLLKQALGELTKDITITDLSVFQQQSDSVQLFLLQNYLDTFPDLQLSKGQFNQLISYLRKNGSGKIPLKNGYELVKTQT
;
A
#
# COMPACT_ATOMS: atom_id res chain seq x y z
N TYR A 1 4.27 -12.24 11.63
CA TYR A 1 3.60 -12.01 10.35
C TYR A 1 3.03 -13.29 9.72
N PHE A 2 3.73 -14.47 9.84
CA PHE A 2 3.42 -15.65 9.02
C PHE A 2 2.67 -16.78 9.75
N ASN A 3 2.39 -16.66 11.03
CA ASN A 3 1.77 -17.74 11.84
C ASN A 3 0.44 -18.30 11.28
N GLN A 4 -0.28 -17.50 10.48
CA GLN A 4 -1.55 -17.90 9.85
C GLN A 4 -1.41 -18.19 8.35
N HIS A 5 -0.19 -18.09 7.79
CA HIS A 5 0.06 -18.16 6.35
C HIS A 5 1.04 -19.27 6.02
N LYS A 6 0.51 -20.44 5.63
CA LYS A 6 1.35 -21.59 5.24
C LYS A 6 1.88 -21.50 3.81
N LYS A 7 1.17 -20.80 2.93
CA LYS A 7 1.54 -20.67 1.52
C LYS A 7 1.50 -19.21 1.11
N ILE A 8 2.65 -18.65 0.75
CA ILE A 8 2.81 -17.23 0.48
C ILE A 8 3.39 -16.98 -0.91
N LEU A 9 2.97 -15.88 -1.53
CA LEU A 9 3.44 -15.43 -2.83
C LEU A 9 4.38 -14.23 -2.63
N VAL A 10 5.62 -14.33 -3.09
CA VAL A 10 6.62 -13.26 -3.00
C VAL A 10 6.64 -12.48 -4.31
N ALA A 11 6.38 -11.18 -4.25
CA ALA A 11 6.49 -10.28 -5.40
C ALA A 11 7.96 -9.91 -5.63
N VAL A 12 8.54 -10.38 -6.74
CA VAL A 12 9.96 -10.20 -7.06
C VAL A 12 10.11 -9.43 -8.36
N SER A 13 10.75 -8.27 -8.31
CA SER A 13 11.06 -7.45 -9.48
C SER A 13 12.44 -7.72 -10.08
N GLY A 14 13.33 -8.40 -9.37
CA GLY A 14 14.75 -8.55 -9.71
C GLY A 14 15.66 -7.50 -9.05
N GLY A 15 15.10 -6.39 -8.54
CA GLY A 15 15.86 -5.37 -7.83
C GLY A 15 16.26 -5.78 -6.40
N ALA A 16 17.23 -5.07 -5.82
CA ALA A 16 17.91 -5.39 -4.56
C ALA A 16 16.95 -5.78 -3.42
N ASP A 17 15.95 -4.94 -3.15
CA ASP A 17 15.06 -5.12 -2.01
C ASP A 17 14.21 -6.40 -2.17
N SER A 18 13.70 -6.66 -3.38
CA SER A 18 12.89 -7.84 -3.66
C SER A 18 13.70 -9.15 -3.68
N MET A 19 14.95 -9.09 -4.12
CA MET A 19 15.87 -10.23 -4.08
C MET A 19 16.28 -10.54 -2.65
N SER A 20 16.59 -9.52 -1.86
CA SER A 20 16.87 -9.63 -0.42
C SER A 20 15.71 -10.35 0.31
N LEU A 21 14.47 -9.91 0.06
CA LEU A 21 13.28 -10.56 0.63
C LEU A 21 13.13 -12.01 0.19
N LEU A 22 13.30 -12.31 -1.10
CA LEU A 22 13.20 -13.66 -1.63
C LEU A 22 14.20 -14.59 -0.95
N HIS A 23 15.47 -14.20 -0.90
CA HIS A 23 16.52 -15.00 -0.28
C HIS A 23 16.32 -15.18 1.23
N PHE A 24 15.90 -14.11 1.93
CA PHE A 24 15.59 -14.20 3.35
C PHE A 24 14.47 -15.24 3.62
N LEU A 25 13.36 -15.12 2.91
CA LEU A 25 12.23 -16.03 3.11
C LEU A 25 12.55 -17.47 2.68
N TYR A 26 13.32 -17.65 1.61
CA TYR A 26 13.75 -18.97 1.17
C TYR A 26 14.63 -19.66 2.22
N ASN A 27 15.61 -18.96 2.76
CA ASN A 27 16.52 -19.52 3.75
C ASN A 27 15.82 -19.88 5.08
N HIS A 28 14.77 -19.13 5.44
CA HIS A 28 14.03 -19.31 6.70
C HIS A 28 12.68 -20.01 6.54
N GLN A 29 12.35 -20.54 5.34
CA GLN A 29 11.03 -21.12 5.08
C GLN A 29 10.66 -22.29 6.01
N LYS A 30 11.66 -23.05 6.46
CA LYS A 30 11.44 -24.17 7.41
C LYS A 30 11.12 -23.63 8.81
N ASP A 31 11.88 -22.64 9.28
CA ASP A 31 11.69 -22.05 10.60
C ASP A 31 10.37 -21.29 10.70
N LEU A 32 9.96 -20.67 9.61
CA LEU A 32 8.70 -19.95 9.50
C LEU A 32 7.51 -20.86 9.16
N ASP A 33 7.75 -22.12 8.85
CA ASP A 33 6.74 -23.13 8.42
C ASP A 33 5.88 -22.61 7.25
N ILE A 34 6.55 -22.12 6.20
CA ILE A 34 5.91 -21.53 5.01
C ILE A 34 6.37 -22.21 3.71
N GLN A 35 5.50 -22.21 2.72
CA GLN A 35 5.79 -22.57 1.34
C GLN A 35 5.78 -21.32 0.47
N LEU A 36 6.81 -21.16 -0.37
CA LEU A 36 6.98 -19.99 -1.20
C LEU A 36 6.51 -20.23 -2.64
N GLY A 37 5.95 -19.20 -3.25
CA GLY A 37 5.86 -19.02 -4.69
C GLY A 37 6.39 -17.66 -5.08
N ILE A 38 6.91 -17.52 -6.29
CA ILE A 38 7.42 -16.26 -6.83
C ILE A 38 6.42 -15.70 -7.84
N ALA A 39 6.12 -14.41 -7.75
CA ALA A 39 5.37 -13.67 -8.78
C ALA A 39 6.24 -12.56 -9.37
N HIS A 40 6.49 -12.63 -10.67
CA HIS A 40 7.24 -11.62 -11.42
C HIS A 40 6.40 -11.02 -12.53
N VAL A 41 6.46 -9.70 -12.69
CA VAL A 41 5.83 -8.97 -13.79
C VAL A 41 6.89 -8.25 -14.59
N ASN A 42 7.08 -8.67 -15.84
CA ASN A 42 7.94 -7.96 -16.77
C ASN A 42 7.17 -6.83 -17.46
N HIS A 43 7.62 -5.60 -17.25
CA HIS A 43 6.99 -4.41 -17.85
C HIS A 43 7.45 -4.14 -19.29
N LYS A 44 8.40 -4.94 -19.84
CA LYS A 44 8.95 -4.83 -21.21
C LYS A 44 9.43 -3.43 -21.57
N GLN A 45 9.91 -2.66 -20.58
CA GLN A 45 10.39 -1.30 -20.79
C GLN A 45 11.86 -1.27 -21.19
N ARG A 46 12.58 -2.38 -21.02
CA ARG A 46 14.02 -2.49 -21.21
C ARG A 46 14.37 -3.91 -21.70
N GLN A 47 15.46 -4.00 -22.45
CA GLN A 47 15.98 -5.29 -22.89
C GLN A 47 16.49 -6.13 -21.71
N GLU A 48 17.05 -5.46 -20.69
CA GLU A 48 17.53 -6.11 -19.45
C GLU A 48 16.42 -6.85 -18.68
N SER A 49 15.15 -6.45 -18.85
CA SER A 49 14.04 -7.10 -18.16
C SER A 49 13.78 -8.55 -18.59
N GLU A 50 14.27 -8.96 -19.77
CA GLU A 50 14.26 -10.36 -20.22
C GLU A 50 15.34 -11.18 -19.47
N HIS A 51 16.49 -10.58 -19.19
CA HIS A 51 17.53 -11.23 -18.37
C HIS A 51 17.09 -11.40 -16.92
N GLU A 52 16.39 -10.42 -16.35
CA GLU A 52 15.81 -10.50 -15.02
C GLU A 52 14.82 -11.67 -14.91
N GLU A 53 13.93 -11.80 -15.88
CA GLU A 53 12.98 -12.93 -15.96
C GLU A 53 13.69 -14.26 -16.09
N ALA A 54 14.64 -14.39 -17.03
CA ALA A 54 15.37 -15.63 -17.28
C ALA A 54 16.12 -16.08 -16.01
N TYR A 55 16.77 -15.17 -15.32
CA TYR A 55 17.44 -15.44 -14.05
C TYR A 55 16.46 -15.94 -12.98
N LEU A 56 15.36 -15.22 -12.75
CA LEU A 56 14.37 -15.60 -11.74
C LEU A 56 13.72 -16.96 -12.05
N ARG A 57 13.45 -17.24 -13.29
CA ARG A 57 12.93 -18.54 -13.75
C ARG A 57 13.92 -19.66 -13.50
N HIS A 58 15.20 -19.43 -13.79
CA HIS A 58 16.27 -20.39 -13.53
C HIS A 58 16.43 -20.64 -12.04
N TRP A 59 16.52 -19.58 -11.24
CA TRP A 59 16.62 -19.64 -9.78
C TRP A 59 15.44 -20.43 -9.17
N ALA A 60 14.22 -20.13 -9.60
CA ALA A 60 13.03 -20.81 -9.11
C ALA A 60 13.04 -22.32 -9.44
N LYS A 61 13.53 -22.70 -10.63
CA LYS A 61 13.68 -24.10 -11.06
C LYS A 61 14.70 -24.83 -10.20
N GLU A 62 15.88 -24.25 -9.97
CA GLU A 62 16.94 -24.86 -9.15
C GLU A 62 16.47 -25.06 -7.71
N HIS A 63 15.74 -24.08 -7.14
CA HIS A 63 15.28 -24.13 -5.77
C HIS A 63 13.91 -24.79 -5.60
N LYS A 64 13.32 -25.33 -6.69
CA LYS A 64 12.00 -25.98 -6.72
C LYS A 64 10.88 -25.11 -6.15
N VAL A 65 10.95 -23.80 -6.41
CA VAL A 65 9.92 -22.81 -6.01
C VAL A 65 8.99 -22.53 -7.20
N PRO A 66 7.66 -22.58 -7.04
CA PRO A 66 6.72 -22.20 -8.10
C PRO A 66 6.98 -20.77 -8.61
N PHE A 67 7.02 -20.61 -9.93
CA PHE A 67 7.27 -19.34 -10.59
C PHE A 67 6.08 -18.91 -11.44
N HIS A 68 5.46 -17.81 -11.09
CA HIS A 68 4.34 -17.20 -11.79
C HIS A 68 4.80 -15.94 -12.50
N TYR A 69 4.50 -15.85 -13.78
CA TYR A 69 4.98 -14.78 -14.65
C TYR A 69 3.85 -14.15 -15.44
N SER A 70 3.94 -12.85 -15.64
CA SER A 70 3.13 -12.10 -16.60
C SER A 70 3.93 -10.97 -17.21
N ALA A 71 3.64 -10.64 -18.47
CA ALA A 71 4.22 -9.51 -19.18
C ALA A 71 3.16 -8.42 -19.40
N PHE A 72 3.52 -7.18 -19.08
CA PHE A 72 2.66 -6.03 -19.37
C PHE A 72 2.71 -5.73 -20.87
N SER A 73 1.53 -5.69 -21.50
CA SER A 73 1.36 -5.29 -22.90
C SER A 73 0.39 -4.11 -22.96
N GLY A 74 0.84 -2.97 -23.49
CA GLY A 74 0.01 -1.78 -23.63
C GLY A 74 0.79 -0.48 -23.52
N LYS A 75 0.10 0.65 -23.64
CA LYS A 75 0.72 1.97 -23.43
C LYS A 75 1.13 2.10 -21.97
N PHE A 76 2.43 2.25 -21.74
CA PHE A 76 2.99 2.34 -20.39
C PHE A 76 2.55 3.62 -19.70
N SER A 77 1.98 3.48 -18.51
CA SER A 77 1.91 4.50 -17.48
C SER A 77 2.13 3.82 -16.13
N GLU A 78 2.70 4.54 -15.17
CA GLU A 78 2.97 4.00 -13.82
C GLU A 78 1.70 3.41 -13.17
N ASN A 79 0.56 4.11 -13.31
CA ASN A 79 -0.72 3.65 -12.79
C ASN A 79 -1.21 2.38 -13.50
N ALA A 80 -1.16 2.32 -14.84
CA ALA A 80 -1.59 1.15 -15.60
C ALA A 80 -0.72 -0.08 -15.28
N ALA A 81 0.60 0.09 -15.24
CA ALA A 81 1.55 -0.95 -14.87
C ALA A 81 1.32 -1.44 -13.43
N ARG A 82 1.04 -0.52 -12.50
CA ARG A 82 0.69 -0.85 -11.12
C ARG A 82 -0.62 -1.64 -11.05
N THR A 83 -1.68 -1.19 -11.69
CA THR A 83 -2.98 -1.88 -11.72
C THR A 83 -2.82 -3.29 -12.26
N PHE A 84 -2.20 -3.44 -13.43
CA PHE A 84 -1.93 -4.74 -14.05
C PHE A 84 -1.19 -5.70 -13.11
N ARG A 85 -0.12 -5.22 -12.46
CA ARG A 85 0.68 -6.01 -11.52
C ARG A 85 -0.16 -6.51 -10.35
N TYR A 86 -0.99 -5.65 -9.74
CA TYR A 86 -1.82 -6.05 -8.61
C TYR A 86 -2.96 -7.00 -9.01
N GLU A 87 -3.56 -6.83 -10.19
CA GLU A 87 -4.57 -7.77 -10.71
C GLU A 87 -3.95 -9.14 -11.03
N PHE A 88 -2.74 -9.16 -11.58
CA PHE A 88 -2.00 -10.40 -11.75
C PHE A 88 -1.75 -11.12 -10.42
N PHE A 89 -1.29 -10.40 -9.40
CA PHE A 89 -1.06 -10.98 -8.09
C PHE A 89 -2.34 -11.54 -7.46
N LYS A 90 -3.47 -10.83 -7.54
CA LYS A 90 -4.77 -11.31 -7.05
C LYS A 90 -5.18 -12.62 -7.73
N ARG A 91 -5.04 -12.69 -9.06
CA ARG A 91 -5.36 -13.88 -9.84
C ARG A 91 -4.49 -15.05 -9.39
N VAL A 92 -3.17 -14.88 -9.33
CA VAL A 92 -2.25 -15.94 -8.89
C VAL A 92 -2.56 -16.41 -7.48
N MET A 93 -2.84 -15.48 -6.55
CA MET A 93 -3.21 -15.85 -5.18
C MET A 93 -4.46 -16.73 -5.17
N LYS A 94 -5.48 -16.38 -5.94
CA LYS A 94 -6.73 -17.14 -6.03
C LYS A 94 -6.53 -18.50 -6.69
N ASP A 95 -5.84 -18.54 -7.84
CA ASP A 95 -5.71 -19.75 -8.67
C ASP A 95 -4.81 -20.82 -8.02
N TYR A 96 -3.91 -20.41 -7.13
CA TYR A 96 -2.93 -21.27 -6.48
C TYR A 96 -3.02 -21.29 -4.95
N ASP A 97 -4.09 -20.76 -4.36
CA ASP A 97 -4.38 -20.77 -2.92
C ASP A 97 -3.26 -20.14 -2.06
N TYR A 98 -2.69 -19.04 -2.52
CA TYR A 98 -1.79 -18.26 -1.69
C TYR A 98 -2.58 -17.38 -0.72
N SER A 99 -2.31 -17.51 0.58
CA SER A 99 -3.00 -16.75 1.63
C SER A 99 -2.41 -15.36 1.87
N ALA A 100 -1.19 -15.11 1.42
CA ALA A 100 -0.55 -13.80 1.52
C ALA A 100 0.31 -13.47 0.29
N LEU A 101 0.32 -12.18 -0.08
CA LEU A 101 1.31 -11.56 -0.97
C LEU A 101 2.35 -10.85 -0.12
N VAL A 102 3.63 -11.16 -0.30
CA VAL A 102 4.72 -10.53 0.43
C VAL A 102 5.50 -9.60 -0.47
N THR A 103 5.75 -8.37 -0.01
CA THR A 103 6.46 -7.34 -0.79
C THR A 103 7.56 -6.69 0.02
N ALA A 104 8.65 -6.29 -0.62
CA ALA A 104 9.89 -5.80 -0.01
C ALA A 104 9.89 -4.30 0.31
N HIS A 105 8.73 -3.70 0.64
CA HIS A 105 8.72 -2.31 1.09
C HIS A 105 9.45 -2.18 2.43
N HIS A 106 10.25 -1.13 2.58
CA HIS A 106 11.09 -0.87 3.74
C HIS A 106 10.89 0.57 4.29
N ALA A 107 11.59 0.94 5.36
CA ALA A 107 11.40 2.22 6.05
C ALA A 107 11.66 3.45 5.15
N ASP A 108 12.61 3.37 4.21
CA ASP A 108 12.83 4.46 3.26
C ASP A 108 11.63 4.66 2.32
N ASP A 109 10.97 3.57 1.85
CA ASP A 109 9.72 3.68 1.08
C ASP A 109 8.60 4.32 1.89
N GLN A 110 8.57 4.04 3.21
CA GLN A 110 7.64 4.66 4.15
C GLN A 110 7.87 6.17 4.20
N ALA A 111 9.11 6.60 4.47
CA ALA A 111 9.48 8.02 4.51
C ALA A 111 9.16 8.73 3.19
N GLU A 112 9.51 8.13 2.04
CA GLU A 112 9.19 8.65 0.71
C GLU A 112 7.67 8.85 0.53
N THR A 113 6.88 7.86 0.94
CA THR A 113 5.43 7.88 0.78
C THR A 113 4.79 8.96 1.64
N ILE A 114 5.24 9.12 2.89
CA ILE A 114 4.72 10.13 3.81
C ILE A 114 5.10 11.52 3.29
N PHE A 115 6.37 11.74 2.94
CA PHE A 115 6.83 13.01 2.42
C PHE A 115 6.12 13.40 1.11
N MET A 116 5.92 12.45 0.19
CA MET A 116 5.14 12.68 -1.02
C MET A 116 3.69 13.08 -0.73
N ARG A 117 3.07 12.48 0.29
CA ARG A 117 1.71 12.83 0.71
C ARG A 117 1.65 14.21 1.34
N LEU A 118 2.64 14.60 2.14
CA LEU A 118 2.78 15.95 2.70
C LEU A 118 2.89 17.00 1.56
N LEU A 119 3.77 16.77 0.59
CA LEU A 119 3.93 17.67 -0.56
C LEU A 119 2.63 17.83 -1.38
N ARG A 120 1.79 16.81 -1.43
CA ARG A 120 0.49 16.85 -2.11
C ARG A 120 -0.63 17.45 -1.27
N GLY A 121 -0.35 17.90 -0.05
CA GLY A 121 -1.35 18.46 0.86
C GLY A 121 -2.36 17.42 1.34
N SER A 122 -1.95 16.17 1.48
CA SER A 122 -2.82 15.11 1.99
C SER A 122 -3.29 15.42 3.41
N ARG A 123 -4.53 15.04 3.72
CA ARG A 123 -5.06 15.17 5.08
C ARG A 123 -4.31 14.25 6.04
N LEU A 124 -4.26 14.64 7.34
CA LEU A 124 -3.53 13.94 8.39
C LEU A 124 -3.78 12.42 8.40
N ARG A 125 -5.03 12.00 8.28
CA ARG A 125 -5.44 10.58 8.27
C ARG A 125 -4.79 9.74 7.15
N HIS A 126 -4.35 10.35 6.08
CA HIS A 126 -3.66 9.67 4.97
C HIS A 126 -2.14 9.64 5.17
N LEU A 127 -1.63 10.29 6.22
CA LEU A 127 -0.21 10.29 6.55
C LEU A 127 0.24 9.05 7.34
N THR A 128 -0.63 8.08 7.54
CA THR A 128 -0.29 6.76 8.15
C THR A 128 0.68 5.91 7.29
N GLY A 129 1.11 6.44 6.15
CA GLY A 129 2.08 5.76 5.29
C GLY A 129 1.57 4.45 4.66
N ILE A 130 2.47 3.49 4.56
CA ILE A 130 2.23 2.15 4.02
C ILE A 130 1.90 1.22 5.20
N SER A 131 0.81 0.46 5.13
CA SER A 131 0.46 -0.51 6.18
C SER A 131 1.34 -1.75 6.10
N ALA A 132 1.82 -2.26 7.24
CA ALA A 132 2.60 -3.51 7.30
C ALA A 132 1.77 -4.70 6.81
N ILE A 133 0.50 -4.74 7.18
CA ILE A 133 -0.47 -5.76 6.74
C ILE A 133 -1.75 -5.04 6.29
N ARG A 134 -2.37 -5.54 5.22
CA ARG A 134 -3.71 -5.12 4.81
C ARG A 134 -4.42 -6.21 4.00
N PRO A 135 -5.75 -6.24 3.98
CA PRO A 135 -6.52 -7.14 3.09
C PRO A 135 -6.13 -6.96 1.61
N PHE A 136 -6.06 -8.07 0.88
CA PHE A 136 -5.76 -8.06 -0.55
C PHE A 136 -6.21 -9.36 -1.23
N GLY A 137 -7.06 -9.23 -2.26
CA GLY A 137 -7.62 -10.39 -2.98
C GLY A 137 -8.33 -11.36 -2.02
N THR A 138 -7.92 -12.63 -2.04
CA THR A 138 -8.42 -13.68 -1.15
C THR A 138 -7.67 -13.77 0.19
N GLY A 139 -6.69 -12.92 0.42
CA GLY A 139 -5.85 -12.94 1.61
C GLY A 139 -5.35 -11.55 2.02
N GLN A 140 -4.06 -11.41 2.23
CA GLN A 140 -3.42 -10.19 2.74
C GLN A 140 -2.16 -9.82 1.96
N ILE A 141 -1.79 -8.54 1.97
CA ILE A 141 -0.41 -8.11 1.66
C ILE A 141 0.34 -7.95 2.97
N ILE A 142 1.55 -8.49 3.02
CA ILE A 142 2.48 -8.41 4.16
C ILE A 142 3.79 -7.74 3.71
N ARG A 143 4.33 -6.85 4.55
CA ARG A 143 5.58 -6.10 4.30
C ARG A 143 6.51 -6.26 5.50
N PRO A 144 7.24 -7.38 5.57
CA PRO A 144 8.03 -7.70 6.75
C PRO A 144 9.20 -6.73 6.98
N PHE A 145 9.70 -6.08 5.93
CA PHE A 145 10.83 -5.16 5.99
C PHE A 145 10.42 -3.70 6.29
N LEU A 146 9.15 -3.41 6.52
CA LEU A 146 8.64 -2.03 6.60
C LEU A 146 9.29 -1.19 7.70
N HIS A 147 9.81 -1.82 8.75
CA HIS A 147 10.51 -1.16 9.86
C HIS A 147 12.04 -1.21 9.74
N LEU A 148 12.58 -1.85 8.70
CA LEU A 148 14.01 -1.90 8.43
C LEU A 148 14.40 -0.79 7.45
N THR A 149 15.55 -0.19 7.67
CA THR A 149 16.15 0.73 6.69
C THR A 149 16.84 -0.07 5.58
N LYS A 150 17.10 0.57 4.44
CA LYS A 150 17.66 -0.12 3.27
C LYS A 150 19.03 -0.73 3.56
N ASP A 151 19.85 -0.08 4.37
CA ASP A 151 21.18 -0.54 4.79
C ASP A 151 21.15 -1.75 5.74
N GLN A 152 20.00 -2.00 6.39
CA GLN A 152 19.77 -3.19 7.22
C GLN A 152 19.34 -4.42 6.42
N LEU A 153 19.00 -4.26 5.13
CA LEU A 153 18.57 -5.37 4.30
C LEU A 153 19.78 -6.23 3.88
N PRO A 154 19.64 -7.57 3.84
CA PRO A 154 20.72 -8.44 3.35
C PRO A 154 21.11 -8.09 1.93
N VAL A 155 22.40 -7.97 1.66
CA VAL A 155 22.91 -7.76 0.31
C VAL A 155 22.92 -9.09 -0.43
N THR A 156 22.27 -9.13 -1.59
CA THR A 156 22.16 -10.31 -2.45
C THR A 156 22.43 -9.93 -3.90
N PHE A 157 22.61 -10.93 -4.76
CA PHE A 157 22.65 -10.68 -6.20
C PHE A 157 21.32 -10.04 -6.65
N HIS A 158 21.41 -8.97 -7.43
CA HIS A 158 20.25 -8.23 -7.95
C HIS A 158 20.62 -7.51 -9.25
N PHE A 159 19.60 -7.08 -9.97
CA PHE A 159 19.73 -6.25 -11.16
C PHE A 159 19.54 -4.77 -10.80
N GLU A 160 20.36 -3.90 -11.39
CA GLU A 160 20.21 -2.47 -11.23
C GLU A 160 19.21 -1.90 -12.24
N ASP A 161 18.24 -1.15 -11.74
CA ASP A 161 17.26 -0.47 -12.56
C ASP A 161 17.66 0.99 -12.81
N LYS A 162 18.17 1.27 -14.02
CA LYS A 162 18.58 2.62 -14.45
C LYS A 162 17.43 3.65 -14.40
N SER A 163 16.16 3.23 -14.45
CA SER A 163 15.03 4.16 -14.34
C SER A 163 14.91 4.78 -12.95
N ASN A 164 15.50 4.17 -11.93
CA ASN A 164 15.52 4.70 -10.56
C ASN A 164 16.32 6.00 -10.42
N THR A 165 17.15 6.36 -11.38
CA THR A 165 17.95 7.60 -11.38
C THR A 165 17.27 8.77 -12.08
N SER A 166 16.16 8.56 -12.80
CA SER A 166 15.46 9.60 -13.55
C SER A 166 14.73 10.59 -12.63
N LEU A 167 15.13 11.86 -12.64
CA LEU A 167 14.49 12.94 -11.88
C LEU A 167 13.13 13.41 -12.47
N ALA A 168 12.68 12.84 -13.58
CA ALA A 168 11.37 13.14 -14.15
C ALA A 168 10.22 12.79 -13.19
N TYR A 169 10.40 11.74 -12.40
CA TYR A 169 9.39 11.26 -11.47
C TYR A 169 9.54 11.91 -10.09
N LEU A 170 8.43 12.36 -9.51
CA LEU A 170 8.42 12.98 -8.17
C LEU A 170 9.04 12.05 -7.11
N ARG A 171 8.74 10.76 -7.15
CA ARG A 171 9.28 9.80 -6.18
C ARG A 171 10.80 9.72 -6.24
N ASN A 172 11.37 9.73 -7.44
CA ASN A 172 12.83 9.73 -7.59
C ASN A 172 13.46 11.04 -7.11
N ARG A 173 12.82 12.21 -7.35
CA ARG A 173 13.29 13.48 -6.77
C ARG A 173 13.28 13.46 -5.24
N ILE A 174 12.22 12.89 -4.65
CA ILE A 174 12.14 12.72 -3.19
C ILE A 174 13.31 11.86 -2.69
N ARG A 175 13.51 10.70 -3.30
CA ARG A 175 14.56 9.73 -2.94
C ARG A 175 15.97 10.25 -3.12
N LEU A 176 16.24 10.90 -4.25
CA LEU A 176 17.60 11.24 -4.69
C LEU A 176 18.01 12.66 -4.31
N THR A 177 17.05 13.56 -4.05
CA THR A 177 17.34 14.97 -3.80
C THR A 177 16.76 15.43 -2.46
N TYR A 178 15.43 15.36 -2.28
CA TYR A 178 14.80 16.06 -1.14
C TYR A 178 15.12 15.39 0.19
N LEU A 179 14.91 14.07 0.32
CA LEU A 179 15.21 13.38 1.56
C LEU A 179 16.72 13.40 1.91
N PRO A 180 17.66 13.20 0.96
CA PRO A 180 19.08 13.35 1.26
C PRO A 180 19.45 14.75 1.76
N THR A 181 18.94 15.82 1.10
CA THR A 181 19.20 17.20 1.54
C THR A 181 18.67 17.46 2.95
N LEU A 182 17.42 17.03 3.23
CA LEU A 182 16.83 17.20 4.56
C LEU A 182 17.52 16.34 5.63
N SER A 183 18.09 15.20 5.25
CA SER A 183 18.89 14.37 6.15
C SER A 183 20.27 14.95 6.47
N GLN A 184 20.77 15.92 5.70
CA GLN A 184 21.96 16.70 6.05
C GLN A 184 21.66 17.68 7.21
N GLU A 185 20.46 18.27 7.21
CA GLU A 185 19.99 19.14 8.31
C GLU A 185 19.65 18.32 9.57
N ASN A 186 19.00 17.16 9.39
CA ASN A 186 18.65 16.25 10.46
C ASN A 186 18.82 14.79 10.02
N PRO A 187 19.88 14.10 10.46
CA PRO A 187 20.13 12.70 10.08
C PRO A 187 18.97 11.73 10.40
N LYS A 188 18.14 12.07 11.39
CA LYS A 188 16.94 11.28 11.77
C LYS A 188 15.66 11.69 11.05
N PHE A 189 15.73 12.56 10.03
CA PHE A 189 14.54 13.09 9.38
C PHE A 189 13.63 11.99 8.82
N LYS A 190 14.18 10.95 8.18
CA LYS A 190 13.40 9.81 7.68
C LYS A 190 12.74 9.03 8.81
N GLU A 191 13.45 8.80 9.90
CA GLU A 191 12.93 8.13 11.10
C GLU A 191 11.76 8.94 11.69
N HIS A 192 11.90 10.26 11.82
CA HIS A 192 10.83 11.13 12.32
C HIS A 192 9.59 11.11 11.43
N LEU A 193 9.74 10.99 10.10
CA LEU A 193 8.58 10.80 9.21
C LEU A 193 7.87 9.47 9.49
N CYS A 194 8.61 8.40 9.71
CA CYS A 194 8.03 7.08 10.02
C CYS A 194 7.31 7.11 11.39
N LEU A 195 7.94 7.68 12.43
CA LEU A 195 7.32 7.84 13.74
C LEU A 195 6.04 8.66 13.67
N LEU A 196 6.03 9.78 12.93
CA LEU A 196 4.82 10.57 12.70
C LEU A 196 3.68 9.74 12.11
N ALA A 197 3.99 8.88 11.15
CA ALA A 197 2.98 8.01 10.54
C ALA A 197 2.44 6.96 11.51
N GLU A 198 3.29 6.41 12.36
CA GLU A 198 2.90 5.45 13.40
C GLU A 198 1.99 6.11 14.44
N GLU A 199 2.35 7.30 14.94
CA GLU A 199 1.54 8.07 15.89
C GLU A 199 0.16 8.40 15.32
N ILE A 200 0.10 8.85 14.06
CA ILE A 200 -1.17 9.09 13.35
C ILE A 200 -1.98 7.79 13.23
N GLY A 201 -1.32 6.67 12.97
CA GLY A 201 -1.94 5.34 12.91
C GLY A 201 -2.58 4.95 14.25
N LEU A 202 -1.85 5.12 15.35
CA LEU A 202 -2.33 4.85 16.70
C LEU A 202 -3.52 5.75 17.08
N LEU A 203 -3.44 7.05 16.78
CA LEU A 203 -4.56 7.98 17.01
C LEU A 203 -5.80 7.57 16.20
N LYS A 204 -5.62 7.17 14.94
CA LYS A 204 -6.73 6.69 14.11
C LYS A 204 -7.35 5.42 14.68
N GLN A 205 -6.54 4.48 15.17
CA GLN A 205 -7.02 3.26 15.81
C GLN A 205 -7.79 3.57 17.09
N ALA A 206 -7.24 4.39 17.98
CA ALA A 206 -7.88 4.79 19.23
C ALA A 206 -9.24 5.47 19.00
N LEU A 207 -9.31 6.39 18.03
CA LEU A 207 -10.57 7.01 17.63
C LEU A 207 -11.56 5.98 17.07
N GLY A 208 -11.09 5.00 16.29
CA GLY A 208 -11.92 3.90 15.80
C GLY A 208 -12.51 3.06 16.93
N GLU A 209 -11.72 2.74 17.94
CA GLU A 209 -12.16 1.98 19.13
C GLU A 209 -13.18 2.77 19.96
N LEU A 210 -12.94 4.06 20.19
CA LEU A 210 -13.85 4.96 20.93
C LEU A 210 -15.19 5.19 20.21
N THR A 211 -15.21 5.05 18.89
CA THR A 211 -16.40 5.32 18.08
C THR A 211 -17.03 4.06 17.47
N LYS A 212 -16.57 2.86 17.83
CA LYS A 212 -17.00 1.59 17.23
C LYS A 212 -18.50 1.31 17.35
N ASP A 213 -19.12 1.77 18.45
CA ASP A 213 -20.52 1.57 18.75
C ASP A 213 -21.42 2.69 18.15
N ILE A 214 -20.82 3.68 17.48
CA ILE A 214 -21.53 4.79 16.85
C ILE A 214 -21.74 4.49 15.37
N THR A 215 -22.97 4.20 15.01
CA THR A 215 -23.34 3.86 13.63
C THR A 215 -23.68 5.12 12.83
N ILE A 216 -22.94 5.41 11.77
CA ILE A 216 -23.20 6.57 10.87
C ILE A 216 -24.53 6.44 10.13
N THR A 217 -25.06 5.24 9.97
CA THR A 217 -26.35 4.98 9.31
C THR A 217 -27.55 5.35 10.19
N ASP A 218 -27.36 5.49 11.50
CA ASP A 218 -28.34 6.13 12.39
C ASP A 218 -28.06 7.64 12.46
N LEU A 219 -28.88 8.40 11.75
CA LEU A 219 -28.68 9.83 11.61
C LEU A 219 -28.85 10.58 12.95
N SER A 220 -29.74 10.11 13.81
CA SER A 220 -30.01 10.76 15.11
C SER A 220 -28.79 10.61 16.02
N VAL A 221 -28.22 9.42 16.09
CA VAL A 221 -26.99 9.15 16.84
C VAL A 221 -25.80 9.90 16.26
N PHE A 222 -25.69 9.95 14.94
CA PHE A 222 -24.62 10.70 14.25
C PHE A 222 -24.69 12.21 14.54
N GLN A 223 -25.90 12.82 14.48
CA GLN A 223 -26.10 14.26 14.68
C GLN A 223 -25.86 14.70 16.14
N GLN A 224 -25.98 13.80 17.11
CA GLN A 224 -25.68 14.05 18.52
C GLN A 224 -24.16 14.12 18.81
N GLN A 225 -23.34 13.63 17.89
CA GLN A 225 -21.90 13.63 18.06
C GLN A 225 -21.30 15.02 17.85
N SER A 226 -20.14 15.29 18.48
CA SER A 226 -19.38 16.51 18.21
C SER A 226 -18.95 16.58 16.74
N ASP A 227 -18.71 17.79 16.25
CA ASP A 227 -18.26 18.05 14.88
C ASP A 227 -17.06 17.20 14.47
N SER A 228 -16.11 17.02 15.36
CA SER A 228 -14.89 16.23 15.11
C SER A 228 -15.20 14.76 14.96
N VAL A 229 -16.09 14.21 15.79
CA VAL A 229 -16.51 12.81 15.70
C VAL A 229 -17.33 12.57 14.44
N GLN A 230 -18.25 13.46 14.08
CA GLN A 230 -19.01 13.36 12.81
C GLN A 230 -18.09 13.34 11.59
N LEU A 231 -17.07 14.22 11.56
CA LEU A 231 -16.09 14.25 10.50
C LEU A 231 -15.29 12.94 10.41
N PHE A 232 -14.89 12.39 11.54
CA PHE A 232 -14.16 11.13 11.62
C PHE A 232 -15.02 9.94 11.15
N LEU A 233 -16.25 9.83 11.65
CA LEU A 233 -17.19 8.76 11.29
C LEU A 233 -17.52 8.77 9.78
N LEU A 234 -17.90 9.94 9.24
CA LEU A 234 -18.17 10.07 7.81
C LEU A 234 -16.97 9.65 6.97
N GLN A 235 -15.79 10.04 7.42
CA GLN A 235 -14.58 9.72 6.70
C GLN A 235 -14.25 8.23 6.72
N ASN A 236 -14.34 7.57 7.89
CA ASN A 236 -14.14 6.13 7.99
C ASN A 236 -15.15 5.37 7.15
N TYR A 237 -16.39 5.82 7.12
CA TYR A 237 -17.41 5.23 6.27
C TYR A 237 -17.09 5.36 4.79
N LEU A 238 -16.66 6.54 4.34
CA LEU A 238 -16.26 6.76 2.95
C LEU A 238 -15.01 5.96 2.54
N ASP A 239 -14.09 5.69 3.48
CA ASP A 239 -12.90 4.87 3.22
C ASP A 239 -13.25 3.39 2.91
N THR A 240 -14.47 2.93 3.22
CA THR A 240 -14.96 1.58 2.84
C THR A 240 -15.30 1.48 1.35
N PHE A 241 -15.39 2.60 0.64
CA PHE A 241 -15.66 2.70 -0.80
C PHE A 241 -14.41 3.19 -1.55
N PRO A 242 -13.48 2.32 -1.93
CA PRO A 242 -12.17 2.71 -2.48
C PRO A 242 -12.25 3.52 -3.77
N ASP A 243 -13.32 3.32 -4.56
CA ASP A 243 -13.56 4.01 -5.82
C ASP A 243 -14.24 5.37 -5.65
N LEU A 244 -14.73 5.68 -4.43
CA LEU A 244 -15.38 6.93 -4.11
C LEU A 244 -14.41 7.96 -3.53
N GLN A 245 -13.70 8.66 -4.40
CA GLN A 245 -12.81 9.74 -4.00
C GLN A 245 -13.51 11.09 -4.10
N LEU A 246 -13.83 11.69 -2.95
CA LEU A 246 -14.45 13.01 -2.86
C LEU A 246 -13.41 14.12 -2.75
N SER A 247 -13.63 15.22 -3.47
CA SER A 247 -12.89 16.47 -3.25
C SER A 247 -13.23 17.05 -1.87
N LYS A 248 -12.40 18.00 -1.38
CA LYS A 248 -12.68 18.70 -0.11
C LYS A 248 -14.05 19.40 -0.13
N GLY A 249 -14.41 20.02 -1.25
CA GLY A 249 -15.71 20.68 -1.42
C GLY A 249 -16.88 19.69 -1.33
N GLN A 250 -16.80 18.57 -2.05
CA GLN A 250 -17.84 17.53 -1.99
C GLN A 250 -18.00 16.94 -0.59
N PHE A 251 -16.87 16.69 0.09
CA PHE A 251 -16.89 16.19 1.46
C PHE A 251 -17.58 17.20 2.42
N ASN A 252 -17.27 18.50 2.29
CA ASN A 252 -17.89 19.54 3.13
C ASN A 252 -19.38 19.69 2.81
N GLN A 253 -19.79 19.55 1.57
CA GLN A 253 -21.22 19.52 1.19
C GLN A 253 -21.94 18.33 1.83
N LEU A 254 -21.30 17.16 1.79
CA LEU A 254 -21.87 15.94 2.34
C LEU A 254 -22.08 16.02 3.87
N ILE A 255 -21.06 16.47 4.61
CA ILE A 255 -21.17 16.65 6.06
C ILE A 255 -22.23 17.71 6.43
N SER A 256 -22.29 18.81 5.70
CA SER A 256 -23.30 19.84 5.89
C SER A 256 -24.72 19.33 5.63
N TYR A 257 -24.89 18.45 4.64
CA TYR A 257 -26.17 17.83 4.34
C TYR A 257 -26.60 16.83 5.43
N LEU A 258 -25.70 16.03 5.94
CA LEU A 258 -25.98 15.08 7.04
C LEU A 258 -26.37 15.79 8.35
N ARG A 259 -25.86 16.99 8.58
CA ARG A 259 -26.18 17.81 9.77
C ARG A 259 -27.56 18.46 9.73
N LYS A 260 -28.15 18.66 8.55
CA LYS A 260 -29.49 19.24 8.39
C LYS A 260 -30.56 18.17 8.63
N ASN A 261 -31.73 18.57 9.10
CA ASN A 261 -32.90 17.71 9.17
C ASN A 261 -33.51 17.49 7.77
N GLY A 262 -34.35 16.46 7.63
CA GLY A 262 -35.05 16.14 6.40
C GLY A 262 -34.45 14.93 5.66
N SER A 263 -35.21 14.46 4.66
CA SER A 263 -34.80 13.35 3.79
C SER A 263 -34.38 13.86 2.41
N GLY A 264 -33.67 13.04 1.65
CA GLY A 264 -33.32 13.36 0.28
C GLY A 264 -32.15 12.52 -0.21
N LYS A 265 -31.67 12.84 -1.40
CA LYS A 265 -30.61 12.12 -2.09
C LYS A 265 -29.56 13.09 -2.62
N ILE A 266 -28.30 12.70 -2.54
CA ILE A 266 -27.18 13.42 -3.15
C ILE A 266 -26.43 12.45 -4.06
N PRO A 267 -26.36 12.72 -5.38
CA PRO A 267 -25.53 11.93 -6.27
C PRO A 267 -24.04 12.18 -5.97
N LEU A 268 -23.28 11.12 -5.97
CA LEU A 268 -21.84 11.13 -5.77
C LEU A 268 -21.13 10.65 -7.05
N LYS A 269 -19.79 10.62 -7.04
CA LYS A 269 -19.02 10.12 -8.18
C LYS A 269 -19.23 8.61 -8.38
N ASN A 270 -18.95 8.14 -9.59
CA ASN A 270 -18.91 6.72 -9.97
C ASN A 270 -20.24 5.97 -9.71
N GLY A 271 -21.38 6.67 -9.84
CA GLY A 271 -22.71 6.06 -9.67
C GLY A 271 -23.13 5.84 -8.22
N TYR A 272 -22.35 6.28 -7.25
CA TYR A 272 -22.77 6.25 -5.85
C TYR A 272 -23.79 7.34 -5.56
N GLU A 273 -24.71 7.06 -4.66
CA GLU A 273 -25.70 8.00 -4.15
C GLU A 273 -25.76 7.92 -2.63
N LEU A 274 -25.73 9.08 -1.96
CA LEU A 274 -26.08 9.12 -0.55
C LEU A 274 -27.58 9.33 -0.40
N VAL A 275 -28.25 8.39 0.26
CA VAL A 275 -29.68 8.47 0.56
C VAL A 275 -29.85 8.73 2.03
N LYS A 276 -30.59 9.78 2.35
CA LYS A 276 -30.97 10.16 3.71
C LYS A 276 -32.50 9.94 3.85
N THR A 277 -32.86 9.00 4.72
CA THR A 277 -34.23 8.69 5.04
C THR A 277 -34.64 9.36 6.35
N GLN A 278 -35.89 9.76 6.50
CA GLN A 278 -36.49 10.04 7.79
C GLN A 278 -36.73 8.70 8.51
N THR A 279 -36.16 8.54 9.68
CA THR A 279 -36.58 7.51 10.64
C THR A 279 -37.77 8.00 11.44
#